data_5c8fa4fc3ae50cdd907cc0a025a6ac9c
#
_entry.id   5c8fa4fc3ae50cdd907cc0a025a6ac9c
#
_cell.length_a   1.000
_cell.length_b   1.000
_cell.length_c   1.000
_cell.angle_alpha   90.00
_cell.angle_beta   90.00
_cell.angle_gamma   90.00
#
_symmetry.space_group_name_H-M   'P 1'
#
loop_
_entity.id
_entity.type
_entity.pdbx_description
1 polymer ?
#
loop_
_entity_poly.entity_id
_entity_poly.type
_entity_poly.pdbx_seq_one_letter_code
_entity_poly.pdbx_strand_id
1 'polypeptide(L)'
;MPTAARTLHLFNNDPITMKYGNLILEKKEFVFLKRLLNVTSYYKDENTKVSLKKLSGELTSAIIYDHDEMPEDVIRFNSRVTVQSGTWQTEFQLVIPTERDIAANKISILAPMGSAVMGYAQGDSVIWNFPNGTKELKITSVKQAERPIDIDVLS
;
A
#
# COMPACT_ATOMS: atom_id res chain seq x y z
N MET A 1 8.14 -11.86 -19.29
CA MET A 1 8.40 -10.45 -19.11
C MET A 1 7.11 -9.66 -19.03
N PRO A 2 6.71 -9.30 -17.90
CA PRO A 2 5.46 -8.57 -17.74
C PRO A 2 5.65 -7.09 -18.03
N THR A 3 6.00 -6.79 -19.24
CA THR A 3 6.39 -5.43 -19.56
C THR A 3 5.26 -4.59 -20.11
N ALA A 4 4.16 -5.20 -20.49
CA ALA A 4 3.06 -4.46 -21.10
C ALA A 4 2.52 -3.37 -20.21
N ALA A 5 2.27 -3.67 -18.94
CA ALA A 5 1.74 -2.68 -18.00
C ALA A 5 2.74 -1.54 -17.78
N ARG A 6 4.02 -1.87 -17.70
CA ARG A 6 5.05 -0.86 -17.53
C ARG A 6 5.17 0.04 -18.75
N THR A 7 4.94 -0.53 -19.91
CA THR A 7 4.99 0.23 -21.16
C THR A 7 3.91 1.32 -21.16
N LEU A 8 2.75 1.03 -20.60
CA LEU A 8 1.69 2.03 -20.51
C LEU A 8 2.11 3.24 -19.68
N HIS A 9 2.86 3.04 -18.62
CA HIS A 9 3.38 4.15 -17.84
C HIS A 9 4.28 5.04 -18.65
N LEU A 10 5.07 4.46 -19.54
CA LEU A 10 5.96 5.24 -20.41
C LEU A 10 5.18 6.16 -21.33
N PHE A 11 4.02 5.71 -21.83
CA PHE A 11 3.20 6.56 -22.70
C PHE A 11 2.69 7.79 -21.99
N ASN A 12 2.51 7.71 -20.69
CA ASN A 12 2.01 8.82 -19.89
C ASN A 12 3.12 9.63 -19.27
N ASN A 13 4.38 9.34 -19.61
CA ASN A 13 5.53 9.93 -18.96
C ASN A 13 5.51 9.73 -17.46
N ASP A 14 4.91 8.64 -17.03
CA ASP A 14 4.76 8.30 -15.63
C ASP A 14 6.00 7.54 -15.18
N PRO A 15 6.73 8.04 -14.15
CA PRO A 15 7.92 7.36 -13.67
C PRO A 15 7.60 6.11 -12.85
N ILE A 16 6.33 5.84 -12.58
CA ILE A 16 5.94 4.73 -11.73
C ILE A 16 6.18 3.40 -12.43
N THR A 17 6.91 2.53 -11.75
CA THR A 17 7.07 1.15 -12.17
C THR A 17 6.75 0.27 -10.99
N MET A 18 6.13 -0.88 -11.24
CA MET A 18 5.81 -1.85 -10.21
C MET A 18 6.56 -3.14 -10.51
N LYS A 19 7.31 -3.59 -9.52
CA LYS A 19 8.14 -4.78 -9.65
C LYS A 19 7.36 -5.99 -10.16
N TYR A 20 6.14 -6.16 -9.66
CA TYR A 20 5.31 -7.32 -10.02
C TYR A 20 4.19 -6.98 -10.99
N GLY A 21 4.11 -5.75 -11.44
CA GLY A 21 3.11 -5.31 -12.42
C GLY A 21 1.75 -4.96 -11.83
N ASN A 22 1.39 -5.55 -10.72
CA ASN A 22 0.14 -5.32 -10.01
C ASN A 22 0.40 -5.37 -8.52
N LEU A 23 -0.60 -4.99 -7.72
CA LEU A 23 -0.50 -5.21 -6.28
C LEU A 23 -0.44 -6.70 -6.00
N ILE A 24 0.32 -7.07 -4.99
CA ILE A 24 0.38 -8.44 -4.48
C ILE A 24 -0.26 -8.44 -3.11
N LEU A 25 -1.20 -9.33 -2.88
CA LEU A 25 -1.89 -9.41 -1.60
C LEU A 25 -2.01 -10.84 -1.14
N GLU A 26 -1.91 -11.03 0.18
CA GLU A 26 -2.17 -12.32 0.78
C GLU A 26 -3.69 -12.53 0.85
N LYS A 27 -4.13 -13.75 0.67
CA LYS A 27 -5.54 -14.10 0.50
C LYS A 27 -6.44 -13.55 1.61
N LYS A 28 -6.09 -13.81 2.87
CA LYS A 28 -6.93 -13.37 3.99
C LYS A 28 -6.88 -11.86 4.17
N GLU A 29 -5.73 -11.28 3.97
CA GLU A 29 -5.60 -9.82 4.04
C GLU A 29 -6.39 -9.14 2.94
N PHE A 30 -6.45 -9.74 1.77
CA PHE A 30 -7.27 -9.23 0.67
C PHE A 30 -8.75 -9.20 1.06
N VAL A 31 -9.25 -10.30 1.62
CA VAL A 31 -10.66 -10.38 2.03
C VAL A 31 -10.97 -9.34 3.11
N PHE A 32 -10.09 -9.24 4.10
CA PHE A 32 -10.25 -8.26 5.18
C PHE A 32 -10.28 -6.84 4.61
N LEU A 33 -9.34 -6.53 3.72
CA LEU A 33 -9.25 -5.20 3.13
C LEU A 33 -10.49 -4.86 2.32
N LYS A 34 -11.02 -5.80 1.55
CA LYS A 34 -12.26 -5.58 0.80
C LYS A 34 -13.42 -5.25 1.72
N ARG A 35 -13.55 -5.99 2.82
CA ARG A 35 -14.60 -5.70 3.80
C ARG A 35 -14.43 -4.32 4.40
N LEU A 36 -13.20 -3.99 4.78
CA LEU A 36 -12.90 -2.72 5.39
C LEU A 36 -13.26 -1.56 4.47
N LEU A 37 -12.91 -1.67 3.20
CA LEU A 37 -13.21 -0.62 2.22
C LEU A 37 -14.70 -0.46 2.00
N ASN A 38 -15.47 -1.54 2.08
CA ASN A 38 -16.92 -1.47 1.95
C ASN A 38 -17.55 -0.69 3.08
N VAL A 39 -17.10 -0.89 4.32
CA VAL A 39 -17.72 -0.21 5.47
C VAL A 39 -17.20 1.22 5.66
N THR A 40 -16.13 1.58 4.99
CA THR A 40 -15.57 2.93 5.12
C THR A 40 -15.97 3.86 3.98
N SER A 41 -16.95 3.49 3.18
CA SER A 41 -17.42 4.33 2.08
C SER A 41 -18.05 5.63 2.56
N TYR A 42 -18.23 5.79 3.86
CA TYR A 42 -18.84 6.98 4.44
C TYR A 42 -17.86 8.07 4.86
N TYR A 43 -16.57 7.84 4.68
CA TYR A 43 -15.59 8.87 5.03
C TYR A 43 -15.81 10.12 4.20
N LYS A 44 -15.75 11.29 4.88
CA LYS A 44 -16.03 12.56 4.23
C LYS A 44 -14.78 13.33 3.80
N ASP A 45 -13.63 12.96 4.36
CA ASP A 45 -12.38 13.62 4.01
C ASP A 45 -12.01 13.29 2.57
N GLU A 46 -11.81 14.32 1.76
CA GLU A 46 -11.55 14.14 0.33
C GLU A 46 -10.26 13.37 0.04
N ASN A 47 -9.19 13.67 0.78
CA ASN A 47 -7.92 12.97 0.56
C ASN A 47 -8.06 11.48 0.86
N THR A 48 -8.75 11.15 1.93
CA THR A 48 -9.02 9.77 2.29
C THR A 48 -9.87 9.08 1.23
N LYS A 49 -10.92 9.75 0.77
CA LYS A 49 -11.79 9.18 -0.27
C LYS A 49 -11.02 8.87 -1.55
N VAL A 50 -10.18 9.80 -2.00
CA VAL A 50 -9.40 9.62 -3.22
C VAL A 50 -8.45 8.43 -3.06
N SER A 51 -7.75 8.36 -1.93
CA SER A 51 -6.80 7.29 -1.68
C SER A 51 -7.46 5.92 -1.61
N LEU A 52 -8.60 5.82 -0.91
CA LEU A 52 -9.31 4.56 -0.78
C LEU A 52 -9.94 4.13 -2.09
N LYS A 53 -10.42 5.08 -2.89
CA LYS A 53 -10.97 4.76 -4.19
C LYS A 53 -9.88 4.22 -5.12
N LYS A 54 -8.69 4.82 -5.08
CA LYS A 54 -7.56 4.34 -5.86
C LYS A 54 -7.20 2.91 -5.46
N LEU A 55 -7.09 2.67 -4.16
CA LEU A 55 -6.78 1.32 -3.66
C LEU A 55 -7.85 0.32 -4.09
N SER A 56 -9.12 0.68 -3.93
CA SER A 56 -10.23 -0.19 -4.33
C SER A 56 -10.14 -0.57 -5.80
N GLY A 57 -9.78 0.39 -6.65
CA GLY A 57 -9.59 0.11 -8.08
C GLY A 57 -8.43 -0.83 -8.33
N GLU A 58 -7.32 -0.63 -7.62
CA GLU A 58 -6.14 -1.48 -7.79
C GLU A 58 -6.37 -2.90 -7.31
N LEU A 59 -7.26 -3.10 -6.35
CA LEU A 59 -7.59 -4.44 -5.88
C LEU A 59 -8.24 -5.31 -6.94
N THR A 60 -8.88 -4.71 -7.93
CA THR A 60 -9.57 -5.48 -8.97
C THR A 60 -8.60 -6.29 -9.83
N SER A 61 -7.35 -5.88 -9.91
CA SER A 61 -6.33 -6.57 -10.69
C SER A 61 -5.19 -7.12 -9.84
N ALA A 62 -5.37 -7.14 -8.52
CA ALA A 62 -4.34 -7.62 -7.62
C ALA A 62 -4.08 -9.11 -7.82
N ILE A 63 -2.82 -9.49 -7.63
CA ILE A 63 -2.42 -10.90 -7.63
C ILE A 63 -2.53 -11.39 -6.20
N ILE A 64 -3.25 -12.49 -6.01
CA ILE A 64 -3.54 -13.02 -4.69
C ILE A 64 -2.74 -14.29 -4.46
N TYR A 65 -2.00 -14.33 -3.36
CA TYR A 65 -1.21 -15.49 -2.98
C TYR A 65 -1.62 -16.00 -1.61
N ASP A 66 -1.34 -17.26 -1.36
CA ASP A 66 -1.41 -17.79 0.00
C ASP A 66 -0.23 -17.25 0.81
N HIS A 67 -0.36 -17.33 2.13
CA HIS A 67 0.65 -16.80 3.03
C HIS A 67 2.05 -17.31 2.71
N ASP A 68 2.18 -18.60 2.44
CA ASP A 68 3.50 -19.22 2.21
C ASP A 68 4.12 -18.81 0.89
N GLU A 69 3.34 -18.26 -0.01
CA GLU A 69 3.81 -17.87 -1.34
C GLU A 69 4.11 -16.39 -1.46
N MET A 70 3.84 -15.61 -0.41
CA MET A 70 4.01 -14.16 -0.46
C MET A 70 5.49 -13.79 -0.60
N PRO A 71 5.81 -12.90 -1.55
CA PRO A 71 7.16 -12.34 -1.60
C PRO A 71 7.45 -11.54 -0.33
N GLU A 72 8.67 -11.64 0.15
CA GLU A 72 9.05 -10.95 1.39
C GLU A 72 9.19 -9.44 1.23
N ASP A 73 9.31 -8.96 0.01
CA ASP A 73 9.52 -7.54 -0.26
C ASP A 73 8.23 -6.78 -0.58
N VAL A 74 7.07 -7.39 -0.35
CA VAL A 74 5.77 -6.76 -0.59
C VAL A 74 5.19 -6.26 0.73
N ILE A 75 4.63 -5.06 0.69
CA ILE A 75 4.05 -4.42 1.87
C ILE A 75 2.75 -5.11 2.25
N ARG A 76 2.69 -5.57 3.49
CA ARG A 76 1.53 -6.22 4.10
C ARG A 76 1.15 -5.48 5.37
N PHE A 77 0.05 -5.91 6.00
CA PHE A 77 -0.23 -5.44 7.35
C PHE A 77 0.94 -5.77 8.27
N ASN A 78 1.28 -4.83 9.11
CA ASN A 78 2.39 -4.86 10.07
C ASN A 78 3.78 -4.77 9.46
N SER A 79 3.90 -4.65 8.14
CA SER A 79 5.20 -4.39 7.52
C SER A 79 5.74 -3.04 7.98
N ARG A 80 7.05 -2.97 8.15
CA ARG A 80 7.75 -1.69 8.34
C ARG A 80 8.22 -1.21 6.99
N VAL A 81 7.88 0.03 6.68
CA VAL A 81 8.06 0.60 5.35
C VAL A 81 8.86 1.88 5.46
N THR A 82 9.88 2.03 4.64
CA THR A 82 10.59 3.29 4.49
C THR A 82 10.29 3.85 3.11
N VAL A 83 9.88 5.11 3.07
CA VAL A 83 9.58 5.82 1.83
C VAL A 83 10.42 7.07 1.75
N GLN A 84 10.73 7.50 0.53
CA GLN A 84 11.62 8.63 0.31
C GLN A 84 11.19 9.45 -0.91
N SER A 85 11.29 10.76 -0.79
CA SER A 85 11.10 11.68 -1.90
C SER A 85 12.14 12.79 -1.76
N GLY A 86 13.11 12.82 -2.69
CA GLY A 86 14.21 13.75 -2.57
C GLY A 86 15.01 13.53 -1.28
N THR A 87 15.11 14.58 -0.47
CA THR A 87 15.79 14.49 0.82
C THR A 87 14.85 14.12 1.97
N TRP A 88 13.55 14.10 1.71
CA TRP A 88 12.56 13.71 2.72
C TRP A 88 12.46 12.19 2.80
N GLN A 89 12.41 11.66 4.01
CA GLN A 89 12.31 10.23 4.24
C GLN A 89 11.54 10.00 5.53
N THR A 90 10.75 8.93 5.56
CA THR A 90 10.07 8.52 6.79
C THR A 90 9.94 7.00 6.81
N GLU A 91 9.90 6.46 8.02
CA GLU A 91 9.65 5.04 8.25
C GLU A 91 8.38 4.91 9.09
N PHE A 92 7.56 3.93 8.78
CA PHE A 92 6.34 3.66 9.53
C PHE A 92 5.98 2.18 9.45
N GLN A 93 5.10 1.76 10.35
CA GLN A 93 4.50 0.42 10.29
C GLN A 93 3.06 0.55 9.81
N LEU A 94 2.69 -0.24 8.81
CA LEU A 94 1.34 -0.22 8.26
C LEU A 94 0.45 -1.12 9.11
N VAL A 95 -0.62 -0.57 9.69
CA VAL A 95 -1.43 -1.31 10.65
C VAL A 95 -2.93 -1.21 10.31
N ILE A 96 -3.71 -2.10 10.93
CA ILE A 96 -5.17 -1.98 10.87
C ILE A 96 -5.60 -0.75 11.65
N PRO A 97 -6.79 -0.20 11.35
CA PRO A 97 -7.20 1.09 11.93
C PRO A 97 -7.18 1.13 13.46
N THR A 98 -7.53 0.04 14.12
CA THR A 98 -7.59 0.02 15.59
C THR A 98 -6.22 0.07 16.25
N GLU A 99 -5.16 -0.19 15.51
CA GLU A 99 -3.79 -0.18 16.05
C GLU A 99 -3.02 1.06 15.67
N ARG A 100 -3.69 2.03 15.05
CA ARG A 100 -3.07 3.28 14.67
C ARG A 100 -2.47 3.98 15.90
N ASP A 101 -1.22 4.45 15.75
CA ASP A 101 -0.54 5.18 16.82
C ASP A 101 0.53 6.06 16.18
N ILE A 102 0.20 7.33 16.00
CA ILE A 102 1.08 8.27 15.31
C ILE A 102 2.38 8.47 16.10
N ALA A 103 2.32 8.48 17.42
CA ALA A 103 3.52 8.64 18.23
C ALA A 103 4.50 7.48 18.06
N ALA A 104 4.00 6.29 17.74
CA ALA A 104 4.81 5.11 17.49
C ALA A 104 5.05 4.86 16.00
N ASN A 105 4.72 5.83 15.15
CA ASN A 105 4.83 5.71 13.69
C ASN A 105 4.05 4.52 13.13
N LYS A 106 2.88 4.25 13.71
CA LYS A 106 1.96 3.24 13.20
C LYS A 106 0.86 3.93 12.43
N ILE A 107 0.82 3.70 11.13
CA ILE A 107 -0.11 4.38 10.22
C ILE A 107 -1.19 3.40 9.77
N SER A 108 -2.44 3.84 9.89
CA SER A 108 -3.58 3.03 9.48
C SER A 108 -3.60 2.82 7.97
N ILE A 109 -4.05 1.64 7.56
CA ILE A 109 -4.34 1.36 6.14
C ILE A 109 -5.34 2.38 5.57
N LEU A 110 -6.19 2.97 6.39
CA LEU A 110 -7.16 3.96 5.92
C LEU A 110 -6.55 5.34 5.73
N ALA A 111 -5.38 5.60 6.30
CA ALA A 111 -4.70 6.87 6.06
C ALA A 111 -4.20 6.93 4.61
N PRO A 112 -4.14 8.13 4.03
CA PRO A 112 -3.69 8.24 2.64
C PRO A 112 -2.36 7.56 2.35
N MET A 113 -1.36 7.74 3.22
CA MET A 113 -0.05 7.11 3.02
C MET A 113 -0.16 5.58 3.10
N GLY A 114 -0.92 5.07 4.06
CA GLY A 114 -1.09 3.63 4.22
C GLY A 114 -1.76 3.00 3.00
N SER A 115 -2.84 3.61 2.53
CA SER A 115 -3.56 3.08 1.38
C SER A 115 -2.77 3.22 0.09
N ALA A 116 -1.86 4.19 0.02
CA ALA A 116 -1.06 4.41 -1.19
C ALA A 116 -0.01 3.32 -1.41
N VAL A 117 0.47 2.68 -0.34
CA VAL A 117 1.60 1.75 -0.46
C VAL A 117 1.22 0.28 -0.30
N MET A 118 0.05 -0.03 0.25
CA MET A 118 -0.37 -1.42 0.47
C MET A 118 -0.23 -2.26 -0.79
N GLY A 119 0.46 -3.38 -0.70
CA GLY A 119 0.59 -4.30 -1.82
C GLY A 119 1.69 -3.96 -2.81
N TYR A 120 2.36 -2.83 -2.64
CA TYR A 120 3.52 -2.47 -3.46
C TYR A 120 4.77 -3.16 -2.91
N ALA A 121 5.82 -3.21 -3.73
CA ALA A 121 7.07 -3.90 -3.38
C ALA A 121 8.17 -2.90 -3.11
N GLN A 122 9.18 -3.35 -2.39
CA GLN A 122 10.41 -2.57 -2.22
C GLN A 122 11.00 -2.26 -3.60
N GLY A 123 11.34 -1.01 -3.81
CA GLY A 123 11.84 -0.53 -5.10
C GLY A 123 10.76 0.10 -5.96
N ASP A 124 9.50 -0.12 -5.64
CA ASP A 124 8.40 0.52 -6.36
C ASP A 124 8.30 2.00 -6.01
N SER A 125 7.63 2.75 -6.87
CA SER A 125 7.34 4.16 -6.64
C SER A 125 5.85 4.41 -6.79
N VAL A 126 5.35 5.37 -6.03
CA VAL A 126 3.96 5.84 -6.16
C VAL A 126 3.97 7.35 -6.25
N ILE A 127 2.92 7.92 -6.83
CA ILE A 127 2.76 9.37 -6.84
C ILE A 127 2.02 9.75 -5.57
N TRP A 128 2.54 10.73 -4.86
CA TRP A 128 2.00 11.19 -3.60
C TRP A 128 1.73 12.69 -3.65
N ASN A 129 0.58 13.09 -3.12
CA ASN A 129 0.21 14.51 -3.05
C ASN A 129 0.74 15.12 -1.77
N PHE A 130 1.82 15.89 -1.90
CA PHE A 130 2.32 16.73 -0.81
C PHE A 130 1.60 18.07 -0.83
N PRO A 131 1.64 18.83 0.28
CA PRO A 131 1.01 20.14 0.29
C PRO A 131 1.52 21.10 -0.80
N ASN A 132 2.77 20.94 -1.21
CA ASN A 132 3.38 21.78 -2.24
C ASN A 132 3.41 21.12 -3.62
N GLY A 133 2.60 20.10 -3.84
CA GLY A 133 2.48 19.47 -5.14
C GLY A 133 2.65 17.97 -5.12
N THR A 134 2.50 17.37 -6.29
CA THR A 134 2.59 15.93 -6.47
C THR A 134 4.03 15.53 -6.72
N LYS A 135 4.51 14.52 -6.02
CA LYS A 135 5.89 14.04 -6.17
C LYS A 135 5.93 12.52 -6.16
N GLU A 136 6.99 11.99 -6.73
CA GLU A 136 7.26 10.56 -6.68
C GLU A 136 7.75 10.18 -5.30
N LEU A 137 7.16 9.12 -4.76
CA LEU A 137 7.51 8.58 -3.45
C LEU A 137 8.05 7.17 -3.67
N LYS A 138 9.32 6.97 -3.36
CA LYS A 138 9.97 5.68 -3.58
C LYS A 138 9.95 4.85 -2.31
N ILE A 139 9.58 3.56 -2.46
CA ILE A 139 9.60 2.60 -1.37
C ILE A 139 10.99 2.00 -1.30
N THR A 140 11.77 2.44 -0.32
CA THR A 140 13.19 2.07 -0.25
C THR A 140 13.45 0.85 0.63
N SER A 141 12.53 0.52 1.54
CA SER A 141 12.71 -0.64 2.41
C SER A 141 11.36 -1.19 2.83
N VAL A 142 11.25 -2.52 2.81
CA VAL A 142 10.10 -3.23 3.33
C VAL A 142 10.61 -4.37 4.20
N LYS A 143 10.20 -4.37 5.48
CA LYS A 143 10.56 -5.43 6.42
C LYS A 143 9.29 -6.00 7.03
N GLN A 144 9.16 -7.31 6.99
CA GLN A 144 7.99 -7.97 7.54
C GLN A 144 8.08 -8.06 9.06
N ALA A 145 6.92 -8.04 9.71
CA ALA A 145 6.84 -8.25 11.15
C ALA A 145 7.14 -9.72 11.46
N GLU A 146 7.69 -9.95 12.66
CA GLU A 146 7.94 -11.32 13.11
C GLU A 146 6.65 -12.11 13.21
N ARG A 147 5.56 -11.43 13.59
CA ARG A 147 4.24 -12.05 13.67
C ARG A 147 3.31 -11.38 12.68
N PRO A 148 2.81 -12.12 11.70
CA PRO A 148 1.79 -11.59 10.81
C PRO A 148 0.52 -11.28 11.60
N ILE A 149 -0.31 -10.41 11.05
CA ILE A 149 -1.59 -10.11 11.65
C ILE A 149 -2.47 -11.37 11.64
N ASP A 150 -3.20 -11.58 12.74
CA ASP A 150 -4.17 -12.67 12.82
C ASP A 150 -5.52 -12.17 12.31
N ILE A 151 -5.75 -12.35 11.04
CA ILE A 151 -6.97 -11.87 10.38
C ILE A 151 -8.20 -12.63 10.90
N ASP A 152 -8.03 -13.88 11.30
CA ASP A 152 -9.16 -14.67 11.80
C ASP A 152 -9.74 -14.08 13.08
N VAL A 153 -8.91 -13.45 13.91
CA VAL A 153 -9.38 -12.78 15.11
C VAL A 153 -10.19 -11.54 14.78
N LEU A 154 -9.91 -10.92 13.64
CA LEU A 154 -10.54 -9.67 13.24
C LEU A 154 -11.85 -9.88 12.49
N SER A 155 -12.06 -11.05 11.97
CA SER A 155 -13.29 -11.33 11.21
C SER A 155 -14.44 -11.85 12.11
#